data_ac227d8cff2d38f44992e950ff78c397
#
_entry.id   ac227d8cff2d38f44992e950ff78c397
#
_cell.length_a   1.000
_cell.length_b   1.000
_cell.length_c   1.000
_cell.angle_alpha   90.00
_cell.angle_beta   90.00
_cell.angle_gamma   90.00
#
_symmetry.space_group_name_H-M   'P 1'
#
loop_
_entity.id
_entity.type
_entity.pdbx_description
1 polymer ?
#
loop_
_entity_poly.entity_id
_entity_poly.type
_entity_poly.pdbx_seq_one_letter_code
_entity_poly.pdbx_strand_id
1 'polypeptide(L)'
;MDATGTLDEDERTRCLVEAEGHAAELFAEVDRRGLIAPGRWESEVSTAVRDLGAEMFRTSRHWHKRVVRSGENTLQPYRENPPDRRIAEDDIVFVDLGPVFEAWEADVGRTFVLGDDPRKHRITADLPRVWEAGQAYFDDHPDITGEELYAHVCGLAREAGWEFGGPHSGHLVGEFPHELIDAERLHSYITEGNDTPMHRAVDASGRRCHWILEVHLVDREHRIGGFFEQLMR
;
A
#
# COMPACT_ATOMS: atom_id res chain seq x y z
N MET A 1 -1.22 18.48 22.96
CA MET A 1 -1.90 19.57 22.20
C MET A 1 -1.27 20.89 22.55
N ASP A 2 -0.86 21.65 21.55
CA ASP A 2 -0.42 23.01 21.75
C ASP A 2 -1.56 23.97 22.07
N ALA A 3 -1.27 25.25 22.32
CA ALA A 3 -2.28 26.27 22.67
C ALA A 3 -3.27 26.58 21.51
N THR A 4 -3.05 26.03 20.30
CA THR A 4 -3.89 26.20 19.11
C THR A 4 -4.80 25.00 18.85
N GLY A 5 -4.74 23.93 19.66
CA GLY A 5 -5.51 22.69 19.48
C GLY A 5 -4.95 21.78 18.39
N THR A 6 -3.78 22.07 17.83
CA THR A 6 -3.09 21.26 16.84
C THR A 6 -2.40 20.09 17.54
N LEU A 7 -2.52 18.87 16.98
CA LEU A 7 -1.80 17.70 17.49
C LEU A 7 -0.29 17.89 17.32
N ASP A 8 0.50 17.44 18.29
CA ASP A 8 1.94 17.36 18.15
C ASP A 8 2.35 16.18 17.24
N GLU A 9 3.62 16.10 16.90
CA GLU A 9 4.12 15.15 15.92
C GLU A 9 4.04 13.69 16.42
N ASP A 10 4.24 13.48 17.71
CA ASP A 10 4.11 12.14 18.33
C ASP A 10 2.63 11.69 18.35
N GLU A 11 1.71 12.61 18.59
CA GLU A 11 0.26 12.34 18.52
C GLU A 11 -0.16 12.00 17.09
N ARG A 12 0.35 12.72 16.07
CA ARG A 12 0.06 12.45 14.65
C ARG A 12 0.56 11.07 14.23
N THR A 13 1.81 10.76 14.58
CA THR A 13 2.40 9.44 14.32
C THR A 13 1.57 8.33 14.96
N ARG A 14 1.15 8.51 16.21
CA ARG A 14 0.32 7.52 16.91
C ARG A 14 -1.03 7.32 16.21
N CYS A 15 -1.69 8.38 15.76
CA CYS A 15 -2.96 8.27 15.03
C CYS A 15 -2.82 7.52 13.71
N LEU A 16 -1.74 7.73 12.96
CA LEU A 16 -1.45 6.97 11.73
C LEU A 16 -1.20 5.50 12.01
N VAL A 17 -0.42 5.19 13.06
CA VAL A 17 -0.17 3.80 13.48
C VAL A 17 -1.46 3.11 13.92
N GLU A 18 -2.37 3.82 14.60
CA GLU A 18 -3.68 3.30 14.99
C GLU A 18 -4.58 3.06 13.78
N ALA A 19 -4.60 3.98 12.81
CA ALA A 19 -5.34 3.82 11.56
C ALA A 19 -4.84 2.59 10.76
N GLU A 20 -3.51 2.40 10.66
CA GLU A 20 -2.93 1.20 10.06
C GLU A 20 -3.32 -0.07 10.83
N GLY A 21 -3.32 -0.02 12.17
CA GLY A 21 -3.78 -1.13 13.02
C GLY A 21 -5.21 -1.56 12.69
N HIS A 22 -6.13 -0.62 12.54
CA HIS A 22 -7.51 -0.90 12.12
C HIS A 22 -7.58 -1.50 10.70
N ALA A 23 -6.76 -1.01 9.77
CA ALA A 23 -6.69 -1.60 8.43
C ALA A 23 -6.14 -3.03 8.46
N ALA A 24 -5.15 -3.33 9.31
CA ALA A 24 -4.65 -4.68 9.49
C ALA A 24 -5.73 -5.62 10.08
N GLU A 25 -6.52 -5.15 11.05
CA GLU A 25 -7.67 -5.89 11.58
C GLU A 25 -8.72 -6.16 10.50
N LEU A 26 -8.99 -5.18 9.62
CA LEU A 26 -9.89 -5.35 8.48
C LEU A 26 -9.39 -6.48 7.56
N PHE A 27 -8.10 -6.50 7.21
CA PHE A 27 -7.52 -7.56 6.37
C PHE A 27 -7.57 -8.94 7.04
N ALA A 28 -7.31 -9.03 8.34
CA ALA A 28 -7.43 -10.27 9.09
C ALA A 28 -8.88 -10.81 9.05
N GLU A 29 -9.86 -9.93 9.11
CA GLU A 29 -11.26 -10.31 9.02
C GLU A 29 -11.71 -10.67 7.59
N VAL A 30 -11.15 -10.02 6.56
CA VAL A 30 -11.32 -10.40 5.14
C VAL A 30 -10.90 -11.85 4.93
N ASP A 31 -9.72 -12.23 5.44
CA ASP A 31 -9.21 -13.60 5.36
C ASP A 31 -10.09 -14.58 6.16
N ARG A 32 -10.37 -14.27 7.42
CA ARG A 32 -11.18 -15.10 8.31
C ARG A 32 -12.59 -15.39 7.75
N ARG A 33 -13.21 -14.42 7.08
CA ARG A 33 -14.55 -14.59 6.45
C ARG A 33 -14.47 -15.22 5.06
N GLY A 34 -13.29 -15.47 4.52
CA GLY A 34 -13.10 -16.01 3.18
C GLY A 34 -13.71 -15.10 2.10
N LEU A 35 -13.57 -13.79 2.23
CA LEU A 35 -14.15 -12.85 1.27
C LEU A 35 -13.48 -12.94 -0.11
N ILE A 36 -12.23 -13.39 -0.15
CA ILE A 36 -11.50 -13.66 -1.39
C ILE A 36 -11.69 -15.14 -1.72
N ALA A 37 -12.55 -15.43 -2.65
CA ALA A 37 -12.93 -16.80 -2.99
C ALA A 37 -13.13 -17.00 -4.50
N PRO A 38 -12.90 -18.21 -5.01
CA PRO A 38 -13.15 -18.53 -6.40
C PRO A 38 -14.59 -18.25 -6.81
N GLY A 39 -14.76 -17.81 -8.05
CA GLY A 39 -16.08 -17.54 -8.62
C GLY A 39 -16.63 -16.14 -8.34
N ARG A 40 -16.07 -15.40 -7.41
CA ARG A 40 -16.45 -14.00 -7.15
C ARG A 40 -15.77 -13.05 -8.15
N TRP A 41 -16.44 -11.94 -8.44
CA TRP A 41 -15.85 -10.86 -9.21
C TRP A 41 -14.97 -9.97 -8.33
N GLU A 42 -13.92 -9.37 -8.87
CA GLU A 42 -13.07 -8.40 -8.16
C GLU A 42 -13.92 -7.25 -7.57
N SER A 43 -14.89 -6.76 -8.32
CA SER A 43 -15.84 -5.73 -7.88
C SER A 43 -16.75 -6.17 -6.73
N GLU A 44 -17.14 -7.45 -6.67
CA GLU A 44 -17.92 -8.01 -5.56
C GLU A 44 -17.07 -8.09 -4.29
N VAL A 45 -15.80 -8.49 -4.40
CA VAL A 45 -14.86 -8.50 -3.28
C VAL A 45 -14.63 -7.07 -2.78
N SER A 46 -14.36 -6.11 -3.68
CA SER A 46 -14.19 -4.70 -3.33
C SER A 46 -15.41 -4.14 -2.57
N THR A 47 -16.62 -4.52 -2.99
CA THR A 47 -17.87 -4.12 -2.31
C THR A 47 -17.96 -4.75 -0.92
N ALA A 48 -17.70 -6.06 -0.80
CA ALA A 48 -17.76 -6.78 0.47
C ALA A 48 -16.73 -6.25 1.50
N VAL A 49 -15.54 -5.88 1.06
CA VAL A 49 -14.52 -5.29 1.93
C VAL A 49 -14.95 -3.90 2.43
N ARG A 50 -15.55 -3.08 1.57
CA ARG A 50 -16.14 -1.80 2.00
C ARG A 50 -17.22 -2.00 3.07
N ASP A 51 -18.13 -2.93 2.83
CA ASP A 51 -19.25 -3.20 3.74
C ASP A 51 -18.74 -3.76 5.08
N LEU A 52 -17.70 -4.58 5.04
CA LEU A 52 -17.01 -5.07 6.23
C LEU A 52 -16.36 -3.91 7.02
N GLY A 53 -15.70 -2.98 6.36
CA GLY A 53 -15.13 -1.78 7.01
C GLY A 53 -16.21 -0.94 7.71
N ALA A 54 -17.37 -0.78 7.05
CA ALA A 54 -18.52 -0.09 7.65
C ALA A 54 -19.10 -0.84 8.86
N GLU A 55 -19.13 -2.18 8.82
CA GLU A 55 -19.57 -3.02 9.94
C GLU A 55 -18.63 -2.91 11.15
N MET A 56 -17.31 -3.05 10.92
CA MET A 56 -16.32 -3.10 11.98
C MET A 56 -16.01 -1.74 12.60
N PHE A 57 -15.84 -0.72 11.77
CA PHE A 57 -15.27 0.57 12.16
C PHE A 57 -16.20 1.76 11.88
N ARG A 58 -17.42 1.53 11.38
CA ARG A 58 -18.37 2.55 10.96
C ARG A 58 -17.81 3.50 9.88
N THR A 59 -16.81 3.06 9.14
CA THR A 59 -16.23 3.81 8.02
C THR A 59 -16.45 3.09 6.70
N SER A 60 -16.96 3.82 5.71
CA SER A 60 -16.98 3.39 4.30
C SER A 60 -16.16 4.34 3.42
N ARG A 61 -15.51 5.32 4.06
CA ARG A 61 -14.71 6.33 3.38
C ARG A 61 -13.34 5.74 3.05
N HIS A 62 -12.93 5.95 1.80
CA HIS A 62 -11.58 5.67 1.33
C HIS A 62 -11.07 6.94 0.67
N TRP A 63 -9.81 7.27 0.86
CA TRP A 63 -9.20 8.44 0.24
C TRP A 63 -8.84 8.19 -1.22
N HIS A 64 -8.69 6.91 -1.63
CA HIS A 64 -8.51 6.49 -3.02
C HIS A 64 -9.47 5.36 -3.41
N LYS A 65 -9.45 4.96 -4.70
CA LYS A 65 -10.23 3.81 -5.18
C LYS A 65 -9.74 2.53 -4.51
N ARG A 66 -10.65 1.69 -4.03
CA ARG A 66 -10.31 0.33 -3.59
C ARG A 66 -9.90 -0.50 -4.80
N VAL A 67 -8.73 -1.11 -4.74
CA VAL A 67 -8.22 -1.97 -5.80
C VAL A 67 -8.31 -3.42 -5.35
N VAL A 68 -8.96 -4.26 -6.16
CA VAL A 68 -8.92 -5.71 -6.05
C VAL A 68 -8.53 -6.22 -7.43
N ARG A 69 -7.46 -7.00 -7.50
CA ARG A 69 -6.95 -7.54 -8.76
C ARG A 69 -6.57 -8.99 -8.61
N SER A 70 -6.96 -9.81 -9.60
CA SER A 70 -6.72 -11.24 -9.61
C SER A 70 -6.03 -11.68 -10.89
N GLY A 71 -5.24 -12.75 -10.83
CA GLY A 71 -4.54 -13.34 -11.96
C GLY A 71 -3.76 -12.29 -12.75
N GLU A 72 -3.97 -12.20 -14.06
CA GLU A 72 -3.23 -11.26 -14.92
C GLU A 72 -3.50 -9.78 -14.64
N ASN A 73 -4.63 -9.43 -14.02
CA ASN A 73 -4.89 -8.07 -13.58
C ASN A 73 -3.88 -7.60 -12.51
N THR A 74 -3.24 -8.53 -11.80
CA THR A 74 -2.20 -8.21 -10.81
C THR A 74 -0.93 -7.61 -11.41
N LEU A 75 -0.74 -7.69 -12.72
CA LEU A 75 0.38 -7.03 -13.41
C LEU A 75 0.19 -5.52 -13.59
N GLN A 76 -1.04 -5.04 -13.42
CA GLN A 76 -1.37 -3.66 -13.74
C GLN A 76 -1.07 -2.72 -12.55
N PRO A 77 -0.39 -1.58 -12.75
CA PRO A 77 -0.19 -0.59 -11.70
C PRO A 77 -1.50 0.13 -11.33
N TYR A 78 -1.52 0.82 -10.20
CA TYR A 78 -2.70 1.50 -9.64
C TYR A 78 -3.52 2.32 -10.66
N ARG A 79 -2.86 3.08 -11.55
CA ARG A 79 -3.53 3.98 -12.50
C ARG A 79 -4.36 3.27 -13.56
N GLU A 80 -4.02 2.02 -13.84
CA GLU A 80 -4.75 1.20 -14.82
C GLU A 80 -6.11 0.76 -14.28
N ASN A 81 -7.05 0.51 -15.18
CA ASN A 81 -8.38 0.01 -14.85
C ASN A 81 -8.69 -1.18 -15.77
N PRO A 82 -8.09 -2.34 -15.51
CA PRO A 82 -8.38 -3.53 -16.30
C PRO A 82 -9.86 -3.92 -16.19
N PRO A 83 -10.39 -4.69 -17.17
CA PRO A 83 -11.73 -5.23 -17.06
C PRO A 83 -11.91 -6.04 -15.77
N ASP A 84 -13.10 -5.93 -15.16
CA ASP A 84 -13.48 -6.74 -14.00
C ASP A 84 -13.30 -8.24 -14.29
N ARG A 85 -12.71 -8.98 -13.38
CA ARG A 85 -12.34 -10.37 -13.57
C ARG A 85 -12.99 -11.25 -12.51
N ARG A 86 -13.35 -12.47 -12.90
CA ARG A 86 -13.79 -13.50 -11.98
C ARG A 86 -12.57 -14.25 -11.42
N ILE A 87 -12.46 -14.33 -10.12
CA ILE A 87 -11.37 -15.01 -9.41
C ILE A 87 -11.46 -16.51 -9.71
N ALA A 88 -10.35 -17.11 -10.15
CA ALA A 88 -10.23 -18.54 -10.41
C ALA A 88 -9.82 -19.33 -9.15
N GLU A 89 -9.90 -20.66 -9.20
CA GLU A 89 -9.60 -21.53 -8.05
C GLU A 89 -8.14 -21.51 -7.63
N ASP A 90 -7.24 -21.17 -8.55
CA ASP A 90 -5.80 -21.12 -8.36
C ASP A 90 -5.21 -19.71 -8.51
N ASP A 91 -6.01 -18.66 -8.39
CA ASP A 91 -5.53 -17.29 -8.61
C ASP A 91 -4.63 -16.76 -7.48
N ILE A 92 -3.80 -15.79 -7.86
CA ILE A 92 -3.22 -14.83 -6.95
C ILE A 92 -4.08 -13.56 -6.98
N VAL A 93 -4.34 -12.97 -5.82
CA VAL A 93 -5.21 -11.79 -5.68
C VAL A 93 -4.53 -10.79 -4.77
N PHE A 94 -4.45 -9.53 -5.17
CA PHE A 94 -4.12 -8.49 -4.21
C PHE A 94 -5.28 -7.53 -3.99
N VAL A 95 -5.30 -6.98 -2.80
CA VAL A 95 -6.25 -5.95 -2.35
C VAL A 95 -5.43 -4.79 -1.82
N ASP A 96 -5.75 -3.59 -2.29
CA ASP A 96 -5.15 -2.33 -1.90
C ASP A 96 -6.28 -1.38 -1.48
N LEU A 97 -6.17 -0.84 -0.27
CA LEU A 97 -7.22 -0.10 0.41
C LEU A 97 -6.66 1.13 1.11
N GLY A 98 -7.27 2.29 0.87
CA GLY A 98 -7.01 3.53 1.58
C GLY A 98 -8.16 3.95 2.51
N PRO A 99 -8.53 3.17 3.56
CA PRO A 99 -9.61 3.56 4.45
C PRO A 99 -9.24 4.76 5.30
N VAL A 100 -10.26 5.57 5.63
CA VAL A 100 -10.10 6.71 6.53
C VAL A 100 -10.79 6.38 7.85
N PHE A 101 -10.01 6.34 8.92
CA PHE A 101 -10.49 6.12 10.28
C PHE A 101 -10.51 7.45 11.01
N GLU A 102 -11.73 7.91 11.40
CA GLU A 102 -11.95 9.27 11.95
C GLU A 102 -11.45 10.34 10.98
N ALA A 103 -10.24 10.85 11.19
CA ALA A 103 -9.60 11.87 10.36
C ALA A 103 -8.27 11.36 9.73
N TRP A 104 -7.86 10.10 9.97
CA TRP A 104 -6.56 9.59 9.58
C TRP A 104 -6.66 8.56 8.47
N GLU A 105 -5.78 8.71 7.51
CA GLU A 105 -5.67 7.81 6.39
C GLU A 105 -4.83 6.60 6.77
N ALA A 106 -5.29 5.41 6.40
CA ALA A 106 -4.44 4.25 6.26
C ALA A 106 -4.26 3.95 4.78
N ASP A 107 -3.15 3.30 4.44
CA ASP A 107 -2.92 2.75 3.12
C ASP A 107 -2.23 1.41 3.24
N VAL A 108 -2.96 0.36 2.86
CA VAL A 108 -2.53 -1.00 3.15
C VAL A 108 -2.85 -1.92 1.98
N GLY A 109 -1.82 -2.56 1.47
CA GLY A 109 -1.92 -3.56 0.40
C GLY A 109 -1.52 -4.96 0.86
N ARG A 110 -2.30 -5.98 0.49
CA ARG A 110 -2.00 -7.38 0.82
C ARG A 110 -2.32 -8.31 -0.35
N THR A 111 -1.51 -9.35 -0.46
CA THR A 111 -1.65 -10.39 -1.50
C THR A 111 -2.06 -11.72 -0.88
N PHE A 112 -2.98 -12.40 -1.56
CA PHE A 112 -3.56 -13.69 -1.20
C PHE A 112 -3.35 -14.69 -2.34
N VAL A 113 -3.11 -15.95 -2.00
CA VAL A 113 -2.97 -17.03 -2.99
C VAL A 113 -4.07 -18.06 -2.77
N LEU A 114 -4.77 -18.39 -3.84
CA LEU A 114 -5.68 -19.52 -3.90
C LEU A 114 -4.96 -20.67 -4.60
N GLY A 115 -5.14 -21.89 -4.10
CA GLY A 115 -4.45 -23.08 -4.63
C GLY A 115 -3.00 -23.21 -4.18
N ASP A 116 -2.23 -24.05 -4.88
CA ASP A 116 -0.94 -24.58 -4.42
C ASP A 116 0.25 -24.19 -5.32
N ASP A 117 0.09 -23.24 -6.23
CA ASP A 117 1.17 -22.83 -7.14
C ASP A 117 2.36 -22.27 -6.34
N PRO A 118 3.52 -22.96 -6.35
CA PRO A 118 4.67 -22.56 -5.53
C PRO A 118 5.24 -21.20 -5.94
N ARG A 119 5.01 -20.76 -7.18
CA ARG A 119 5.49 -19.47 -7.67
C ARG A 119 4.67 -18.33 -7.13
N LYS A 120 3.34 -18.50 -7.03
CA LYS A 120 2.43 -17.53 -6.40
C LYS A 120 2.70 -17.40 -4.90
N HIS A 121 2.93 -18.52 -4.23
CA HIS A 121 3.33 -18.50 -2.82
C HIS A 121 4.70 -17.85 -2.61
N ARG A 122 5.67 -18.08 -3.52
CA ARG A 122 6.99 -17.47 -3.43
C ARG A 122 6.93 -15.95 -3.57
N ILE A 123 6.27 -15.42 -4.62
CA ILE A 123 6.17 -13.97 -4.81
C ILE A 123 5.48 -13.30 -3.61
N THR A 124 4.42 -13.93 -3.07
CA THR A 124 3.70 -13.44 -1.88
C THR A 124 4.58 -13.43 -0.63
N ALA A 125 5.45 -14.44 -0.46
CA ALA A 125 6.39 -14.50 0.66
C ALA A 125 7.56 -13.51 0.53
N ASP A 126 7.94 -13.14 -0.69
CA ASP A 126 9.02 -12.20 -0.94
C ASP A 126 8.60 -10.74 -0.77
N LEU A 127 7.31 -10.42 -0.96
CA LEU A 127 6.76 -9.07 -0.82
C LEU A 127 7.10 -8.41 0.53
N PRO A 128 6.73 -8.98 1.70
CA PRO A 128 7.06 -8.36 2.99
C PRO A 128 8.57 -8.31 3.23
N ARG A 129 9.36 -9.24 2.71
CA ARG A 129 10.83 -9.22 2.86
C ARG A 129 11.46 -8.05 2.12
N VAL A 130 10.99 -7.78 0.89
CA VAL A 130 11.44 -6.62 0.11
C VAL A 130 11.02 -5.32 0.81
N TRP A 131 9.80 -5.29 1.36
CA TRP A 131 9.31 -4.15 2.12
C TRP A 131 10.15 -3.89 3.37
N GLU A 132 10.38 -4.92 4.19
CA GLU A 132 11.19 -4.84 5.42
C GLU A 132 12.63 -4.40 5.12
N ALA A 133 13.23 -4.89 4.04
CA ALA A 133 14.57 -4.48 3.62
C ALA A 133 14.59 -3.02 3.13
N GLY A 134 13.54 -2.57 2.43
CA GLY A 134 13.37 -1.16 2.05
C GLY A 134 13.22 -0.23 3.26
N GLN A 135 12.40 -0.62 4.25
CA GLN A 135 12.26 0.10 5.52
C GLN A 135 13.60 0.18 6.27
N ALA A 136 14.31 -0.94 6.42
CA ALA A 136 15.61 -0.95 7.08
C ALA A 136 16.64 -0.04 6.38
N TYR A 137 16.62 -0.03 5.04
CA TYR A 137 17.50 0.86 4.28
C TYR A 137 17.14 2.33 4.50
N PHE A 138 15.85 2.67 4.55
CA PHE A 138 15.39 4.01 4.89
C PHE A 138 15.87 4.44 6.28
N ASP A 139 15.73 3.60 7.29
CA ASP A 139 16.13 3.88 8.68
C ASP A 139 17.63 4.11 8.82
N ASP A 140 18.44 3.36 8.06
CA ASP A 140 19.91 3.42 8.11
C ASP A 140 20.50 4.63 7.34
N HIS A 141 19.68 5.34 6.55
CA HIS A 141 20.14 6.43 5.67
C HIS A 141 19.39 7.75 5.96
N PRO A 142 19.83 8.55 6.94
CA PRO A 142 19.11 9.76 7.40
C PRO A 142 18.96 10.87 6.35
N ASP A 143 19.73 10.86 5.28
CA ASP A 143 19.66 11.84 4.19
C ASP A 143 19.06 11.24 2.90
N ILE A 144 18.48 10.04 2.96
CA ILE A 144 17.93 9.33 1.79
C ILE A 144 16.86 10.15 1.07
N THR A 145 16.94 10.15 -0.25
CA THR A 145 15.95 10.77 -1.13
C THR A 145 14.91 9.76 -1.63
N GLY A 146 13.78 10.26 -2.14
CA GLY A 146 12.77 9.39 -2.74
C GLY A 146 13.31 8.58 -3.94
N GLU A 147 14.18 9.17 -4.75
CA GLU A 147 14.84 8.48 -5.88
C GLU A 147 15.76 7.34 -5.40
N GLU A 148 16.57 7.59 -4.38
CA GLU A 148 17.49 6.59 -3.84
C GLU A 148 16.75 5.39 -3.24
N LEU A 149 15.69 5.65 -2.46
CA LEU A 149 14.86 4.58 -1.90
C LEU A 149 14.15 3.78 -3.00
N TYR A 150 13.59 4.46 -4.01
CA TYR A 150 12.96 3.80 -5.16
C TYR A 150 13.95 2.89 -5.89
N ALA A 151 15.14 3.40 -6.21
CA ALA A 151 16.18 2.64 -6.88
C ALA A 151 16.62 1.42 -6.07
N HIS A 152 16.73 1.56 -4.73
CA HIS A 152 17.05 0.47 -3.82
C HIS A 152 15.98 -0.62 -3.82
N VAL A 153 14.70 -0.26 -3.67
CA VAL A 153 13.57 -1.21 -3.68
C VAL A 153 13.47 -1.95 -5.02
N CYS A 154 13.66 -1.25 -6.15
CA CYS A 154 13.77 -1.89 -7.46
C CYS A 154 14.96 -2.86 -7.55
N GLY A 155 16.07 -2.57 -6.87
CA GLY A 155 17.22 -3.45 -6.72
C GLY A 155 16.86 -4.74 -5.96
N LEU A 156 16.22 -4.60 -4.81
CA LEU A 156 15.77 -5.72 -3.98
C LEU A 156 14.78 -6.65 -4.74
N ALA A 157 13.85 -6.06 -5.50
CA ALA A 157 12.95 -6.85 -6.35
C ALA A 157 13.73 -7.73 -7.36
N ARG A 158 14.73 -7.15 -8.04
CA ARG A 158 15.59 -7.88 -8.99
C ARG A 158 16.43 -8.97 -8.32
N GLU A 159 16.98 -8.71 -7.15
CA GLU A 159 17.74 -9.69 -6.37
C GLU A 159 16.87 -10.87 -5.93
N ALA A 160 15.59 -10.61 -5.60
CA ALA A 160 14.60 -11.65 -5.35
C ALA A 160 14.14 -12.40 -6.61
N GLY A 161 14.55 -11.94 -7.81
CA GLY A 161 14.23 -12.56 -9.09
C GLY A 161 12.89 -12.12 -9.69
N TRP A 162 12.42 -10.90 -9.32
CA TRP A 162 11.19 -10.30 -9.81
C TRP A 162 11.45 -8.97 -10.52
N GLU A 163 10.48 -8.52 -11.34
CA GLU A 163 10.45 -7.15 -11.83
C GLU A 163 9.66 -6.28 -10.84
N PHE A 164 10.03 -5.01 -10.72
CA PHE A 164 9.21 -4.03 -10.00
C PHE A 164 8.12 -3.50 -10.94
N GLY A 165 6.84 -3.56 -10.52
CA GLY A 165 5.69 -3.34 -11.40
C GLY A 165 5.16 -1.91 -11.42
N GLY A 166 5.59 -1.05 -10.50
CA GLY A 166 5.10 0.33 -10.34
C GLY A 166 6.05 1.41 -10.81
N PRO A 167 5.56 2.62 -11.11
CA PRO A 167 6.39 3.78 -11.43
C PRO A 167 6.98 4.47 -10.19
N HIS A 168 6.54 4.12 -9.01
CA HIS A 168 6.99 4.58 -7.70
C HIS A 168 6.88 3.44 -6.69
N SER A 169 7.52 3.58 -5.55
CA SER A 169 7.46 2.62 -4.45
C SER A 169 6.85 3.23 -3.18
N GLY A 170 5.94 4.18 -3.33
CA GLY A 170 5.23 4.78 -2.22
C GLY A 170 4.97 6.27 -2.38
N HIS A 171 4.32 6.82 -1.38
CA HIS A 171 3.89 8.22 -1.36
C HIS A 171 3.62 8.71 0.08
N LEU A 172 3.25 9.99 0.20
CA LEU A 172 2.85 10.60 1.46
C LEU A 172 1.49 10.08 1.95
N VAL A 173 1.33 10.06 3.26
CA VAL A 173 0.07 9.78 3.95
C VAL A 173 -0.11 10.74 5.12
N GLY A 174 -1.34 11.00 5.56
CA GLY A 174 -1.56 11.96 6.63
C GLY A 174 -2.99 12.04 7.15
N GLU A 175 -3.33 13.21 7.67
CA GLU A 175 -4.68 13.56 8.04
C GLU A 175 -5.51 13.84 6.78
N PHE A 176 -6.68 13.22 6.70
CA PHE A 176 -7.54 13.32 5.52
C PHE A 176 -8.18 14.73 5.38
N PRO A 177 -8.16 15.31 4.17
CA PRO A 177 -7.52 14.82 2.95
C PRO A 177 -6.05 15.27 2.85
N HIS A 178 -5.13 14.34 2.77
CA HIS A 178 -3.71 14.66 2.52
C HIS A 178 -3.49 15.28 1.12
N GLU A 179 -4.46 15.24 0.23
CA GLU A 179 -4.45 15.91 -1.07
C GLU A 179 -4.19 17.42 -0.99
N LEU A 180 -4.29 18.00 0.21
CA LEU A 180 -3.74 19.33 0.51
C LEU A 180 -2.20 19.33 0.47
N ILE A 181 -1.57 18.18 0.57
CA ILE A 181 -0.21 17.92 0.15
C ILE A 181 -0.33 17.67 -1.35
N ASP A 182 -0.02 18.65 -2.17
CA ASP A 182 -0.14 18.68 -3.62
C ASP A 182 0.31 17.35 -4.26
N ALA A 183 -0.64 16.41 -4.44
CA ALA A 183 -0.41 15.02 -4.82
C ALA A 183 0.16 14.86 -6.25
N GLU A 184 0.19 15.93 -7.03
CA GLU A 184 0.81 15.95 -8.35
C GLU A 184 2.30 16.30 -8.32
N ARG A 185 2.84 16.70 -7.15
CA ARG A 185 4.26 17.01 -7.03
C ARG A 185 5.08 15.74 -6.93
N LEU A 186 6.16 15.71 -7.70
CA LEU A 186 7.18 14.67 -7.67
C LEU A 186 7.65 14.34 -6.24
N HIS A 187 7.76 15.36 -5.38
CA HIS A 187 8.18 15.25 -3.98
C HIS A 187 7.21 14.48 -3.06
N SER A 188 5.98 14.21 -3.52
CA SER A 188 4.99 13.42 -2.78
C SER A 188 5.13 11.91 -3.01
N TYR A 189 6.05 11.48 -3.88
CA TYR A 189 6.24 10.07 -4.25
C TYR A 189 7.68 9.60 -4.03
N ILE A 190 7.82 8.33 -3.68
CA ILE A 190 9.09 7.60 -3.66
C ILE A 190 9.36 7.10 -5.07
N THR A 191 10.01 7.93 -5.90
CA THR A 191 10.14 7.71 -7.34
C THR A 191 11.39 8.34 -7.93
N GLU A 192 11.74 7.93 -9.16
CA GLU A 192 12.83 8.54 -9.93
C GLU A 192 12.64 10.06 -10.05
N GLY A 193 13.72 10.81 -9.85
CA GLY A 193 13.76 12.27 -9.89
C GLY A 193 13.33 12.98 -8.61
N ASN A 194 12.86 12.29 -7.58
CA ASN A 194 12.61 12.90 -6.27
C ASN A 194 13.92 12.97 -5.45
N ASP A 195 14.58 14.10 -5.48
CA ASP A 195 15.82 14.40 -4.77
C ASP A 195 15.60 14.98 -3.36
N THR A 196 14.36 14.97 -2.86
CA THR A 196 14.02 15.51 -1.53
C THR A 196 14.44 14.51 -0.43
N PRO A 197 15.22 14.97 0.60
CA PRO A 197 15.51 14.15 1.76
C PRO A 197 14.25 13.80 2.55
N MET A 198 13.87 12.53 2.57
CA MET A 198 12.57 12.06 3.05
C MET A 198 12.37 12.28 4.55
N HIS A 199 13.40 12.07 5.38
CA HIS A 199 13.33 12.29 6.84
C HIS A 199 13.11 13.75 7.25
N ARG A 200 13.39 14.69 6.34
CA ARG A 200 13.26 16.15 6.55
C ARG A 200 12.11 16.75 5.76
N ALA A 201 11.36 15.94 5.04
CA ALA A 201 10.24 16.40 4.25
C ALA A 201 9.13 16.96 5.16
N VAL A 202 8.64 18.14 4.81
CA VAL A 202 7.54 18.80 5.51
C VAL A 202 6.42 19.17 4.54
N ASP A 203 5.19 19.14 5.04
CA ASP A 203 4.00 19.57 4.30
C ASP A 203 3.94 21.10 4.16
N ALA A 204 2.92 21.61 3.48
CA ALA A 204 2.70 23.05 3.28
C ALA A 204 2.52 23.85 4.59
N SER A 205 2.21 23.16 5.70
CA SER A 205 2.09 23.73 7.04
C SER A 205 3.39 23.68 7.85
N GLY A 206 4.46 23.09 7.28
CA GLY A 206 5.74 22.88 7.94
C GLY A 206 5.76 21.69 8.90
N ARG A 207 4.76 20.79 8.85
CA ARG A 207 4.67 19.58 9.66
C ARG A 207 5.39 18.43 8.95
N ARG A 208 6.02 17.54 9.73
CA ARG A 208 6.70 16.35 9.21
C ARG A 208 5.78 15.51 8.32
N CYS A 209 6.34 15.07 7.18
CA CYS A 209 5.69 14.12 6.29
C CYS A 209 5.83 12.69 6.82
N HIS A 210 4.80 11.87 6.59
CA HIS A 210 4.80 10.43 6.82
C HIS A 210 4.66 9.72 5.48
N TRP A 211 5.25 8.54 5.38
CA TRP A 211 5.39 7.83 4.13
C TRP A 211 4.78 6.44 4.17
N ILE A 212 4.16 6.07 3.09
CA ILE A 212 3.82 4.69 2.76
C ILE A 212 4.93 4.13 1.88
N LEU A 213 5.37 2.92 2.16
CA LEU A 213 6.19 2.14 1.24
C LEU A 213 5.32 1.06 0.63
N GLU A 214 5.34 0.98 -0.71
CA GLU A 214 4.63 -0.01 -1.49
C GLU A 214 5.60 -0.84 -2.34
N VAL A 215 5.35 -2.14 -2.41
CA VAL A 215 6.12 -3.11 -3.17
C VAL A 215 5.19 -3.84 -4.13
N HIS A 216 5.38 -3.60 -5.43
CA HIS A 216 4.68 -4.30 -6.50
C HIS A 216 5.67 -5.21 -7.23
N LEU A 217 5.64 -6.51 -6.95
CA LEU A 217 6.46 -7.51 -7.64
C LEU A 217 5.65 -8.12 -8.78
N VAL A 218 6.26 -8.27 -9.95
CA VAL A 218 5.60 -8.87 -11.11
C VAL A 218 6.49 -9.89 -11.82
N ASP A 219 5.83 -10.90 -12.37
CA ASP A 219 6.39 -11.90 -13.27
C ASP A 219 5.57 -11.90 -14.57
N ARG A 220 6.09 -11.22 -15.56
CA ARG A 220 5.38 -11.05 -16.84
C ARG A 220 5.30 -12.33 -17.65
N GLU A 221 6.28 -13.22 -17.52
CA GLU A 221 6.30 -14.51 -18.21
C GLU A 221 5.16 -15.42 -17.73
N HIS A 222 4.95 -15.49 -16.42
CA HIS A 222 3.89 -16.29 -15.79
C HIS A 222 2.61 -15.52 -15.54
N ARG A 223 2.56 -14.22 -15.92
CA ARG A 223 1.40 -13.33 -15.84
C ARG A 223 0.82 -13.24 -14.44
N ILE A 224 1.68 -13.10 -13.44
CA ILE A 224 1.33 -12.92 -12.04
C ILE A 224 2.02 -11.69 -11.46
N GLY A 225 1.40 -11.08 -10.47
CA GLY A 225 1.98 -10.04 -9.65
C GLY A 225 1.46 -10.11 -8.23
N GLY A 226 2.12 -9.44 -7.33
CA GLY A 226 1.69 -9.29 -5.96
C GLY A 226 2.02 -7.89 -5.44
N PHE A 227 1.28 -7.45 -4.45
CA PHE A 227 1.35 -6.11 -3.88
C PHE A 227 1.37 -6.15 -2.36
N PHE A 228 2.23 -5.37 -1.75
CA PHE A 228 2.33 -5.20 -0.32
C PHE A 228 2.63 -3.75 0.00
N GLU A 229 1.86 -3.17 0.89
CA GLU A 229 1.91 -1.77 1.22
C GLU A 229 1.55 -1.52 2.67
N GLN A 230 2.28 -0.61 3.32
CA GLN A 230 1.96 -0.12 4.65
C GLN A 230 2.81 1.10 5.05
N LEU A 231 2.43 1.72 6.18
CA LEU A 231 3.11 2.86 6.79
C LEU A 231 4.57 2.54 7.15
N MET A 232 5.50 3.42 6.74
CA MET A 232 6.88 3.43 7.22
C MET A 232 6.95 3.99 8.64
N ARG A 233 7.85 3.45 9.46
CA ARG A 233 8.00 3.81 10.87
C ARG A 233 9.38 4.33 11.20
#